data_64516f4e520c26a6f036933b26540235
#
_entry.id   64516f4e520c26a6f036933b26540235
#
_cell.length_a   1.000
_cell.length_b   1.000
_cell.length_c   1.000
_cell.angle_alpha   90.00
_cell.angle_beta   90.00
_cell.angle_gamma   90.00
#
_symmetry.space_group_name_H-M   'P 1'
#
loop_
_entity.id
_entity.type
_entity.pdbx_description
1 polymer ?
#
loop_
_entity_poly.entity_id
_entity_poly.type
_entity_poly.pdbx_seq_one_letter_code
_entity_poly.pdbx_strand_id
1 'polypeptide(L)'
;MNGFYQRISLLLLILILIVTTAFAAPAPAAAVVNKVRFSQTPETVRIVFDMDKLPAYKVTLNENPAKLLIEFDGVLDKTINTDIPINDFAVSGVKISSRSPGKVTAAIDLKTAVQYKAFALKAPNRLVIDLVKVYEQKLVEQVGPGLKLTTVMRGRQDGALLAHILDIDPSAGYVLKPVLSNDAIVNLETVKSMADRTQAIAAVNASYFALSGDILGLTKIDGTIVSTAGLSRTAMGIAKDGKVMIGQADYDGTVSLSNGTQLAVAGVNCERGANNLVLYNRYYDVTTDTNPYGIEYTIINDTVTAINPNNSSIPADGVVLSAHGTAAQSLAALKIGDKVKITETLGPVWDQTVHVLGVGPTLIKNNGVYLSTKAEEFGPDVASGRAPRTALGVTKDGHILLAVVDGRQYSSAGFTLLELALFMQEAGAIEAMNFDGGGSSEMVVSGNIVNKPSDLRERRVGSALVVLPKVPI
;
A
#
# COMPACT_ATOMS: atom_id res chain seq x y z
N MET A 1 -0.22 -28.46 -30.60
CA MET A 1 0.65 -27.26 -30.47
C MET A 1 0.65 -26.88 -28.99
N ASN A 2 1.43 -27.63 -28.23
CA ASN A 2 1.60 -27.46 -26.76
C ASN A 2 3.08 -27.21 -26.53
N GLY A 3 3.43 -26.14 -25.81
CA GLY A 3 4.79 -25.99 -25.32
C GLY A 3 5.35 -24.56 -25.36
N PHE A 4 4.71 -23.59 -24.67
CA PHE A 4 5.37 -22.28 -24.48
C PHE A 4 4.98 -21.53 -23.16
N TYR A 5 4.31 -22.17 -22.22
CA TYR A 5 3.90 -21.52 -20.96
C TYR A 5 4.43 -22.23 -19.71
N GLN A 6 5.75 -22.46 -19.65
CA GLN A 6 6.37 -22.95 -18.40
C GLN A 6 7.79 -22.41 -18.22
N ARG A 7 7.99 -21.10 -18.15
CA ARG A 7 9.26 -20.49 -17.67
C ARG A 7 9.13 -19.01 -17.32
N ILE A 8 8.15 -18.61 -16.52
CA ILE A 8 8.18 -17.31 -15.86
C ILE A 8 7.52 -17.49 -14.48
N SER A 9 8.23 -18.06 -13.54
CA SER A 9 7.87 -18.03 -12.12
C SER A 9 9.08 -18.49 -11.31
N LEU A 10 10.11 -17.69 -11.24
CA LEU A 10 11.13 -17.77 -10.18
C LEU A 10 12.23 -16.72 -10.40
N LEU A 11 11.88 -15.46 -10.27
CA LEU A 11 12.87 -14.37 -10.26
C LEU A 11 12.45 -13.28 -9.25
N LEU A 12 12.13 -13.72 -8.04
CA LEU A 12 12.06 -12.82 -6.91
C LEU A 12 13.12 -13.24 -5.89
N LEU A 13 13.95 -12.29 -5.51
CA LEU A 13 15.07 -12.40 -4.57
C LEU A 13 16.30 -13.14 -5.11
N ILE A 14 16.96 -12.62 -6.11
CA ILE A 14 18.38 -12.87 -6.26
C ILE A 14 19.14 -11.80 -5.47
N LEU A 15 19.10 -11.94 -4.14
CA LEU A 15 20.27 -11.61 -3.33
C LEU A 15 21.37 -12.53 -3.86
N ILE A 16 22.41 -12.00 -4.49
CA ILE A 16 23.49 -12.81 -5.08
C ILE A 16 24.12 -13.63 -3.97
N LEU A 17 23.61 -14.85 -3.79
CA LEU A 17 24.23 -15.89 -2.98
C LEU A 17 25.35 -16.47 -3.85
N ILE A 18 26.57 -15.95 -3.74
CA ILE A 18 27.74 -16.65 -4.27
C ILE A 18 27.97 -17.83 -3.34
N VAL A 19 27.30 -18.95 -3.60
CA VAL A 19 27.62 -20.23 -2.97
C VAL A 19 28.87 -20.75 -3.68
N THR A 20 30.06 -20.53 -3.09
CA THR A 20 31.24 -21.27 -3.46
C THR A 20 31.18 -22.66 -2.85
N THR A 21 30.70 -23.66 -3.59
CA THR A 21 30.86 -25.06 -3.20
C THR A 21 32.32 -25.46 -3.35
N ALA A 22 33.05 -25.58 -2.26
CA ALA A 22 34.37 -26.21 -2.24
C ALA A 22 34.22 -27.73 -2.08
N PHE A 23 34.80 -28.49 -2.99
CA PHE A 23 34.87 -29.97 -2.95
C PHE A 23 35.62 -30.46 -1.70
N ALA A 24 35.12 -31.50 -1.06
CA ALA A 24 35.63 -32.09 0.16
C ALA A 24 37.03 -32.72 -0.04
N ALA A 25 38.03 -32.04 0.44
CA ALA A 25 39.28 -32.63 0.86
C ALA A 25 39.12 -33.26 2.28
N PRO A 26 39.97 -34.24 2.70
CA PRO A 26 39.86 -34.86 4.04
C PRO A 26 39.75 -33.80 5.13
N ALA A 27 38.84 -33.99 6.09
CA ALA A 27 38.43 -33.00 7.05
C ALA A 27 39.66 -32.32 7.67
N PRO A 28 39.90 -31.04 7.36
CA PRO A 28 41.02 -30.32 7.93
C PRO A 28 40.76 -30.22 9.46
N ALA A 29 41.79 -30.40 10.25
CA ALA A 29 41.70 -30.16 11.69
C ALA A 29 40.95 -28.85 11.95
N ALA A 30 40.09 -28.80 12.99
CA ALA A 30 39.24 -27.65 13.27
C ALA A 30 40.07 -26.36 13.35
N ALA A 31 39.62 -25.27 12.79
CA ALA A 31 40.29 -23.96 12.86
C ALA A 31 40.20 -23.41 14.29
N VAL A 32 41.25 -22.76 14.80
CA VAL A 32 41.21 -22.04 16.07
C VAL A 32 40.97 -20.58 15.83
N VAL A 33 39.88 -20.03 16.38
CA VAL A 33 39.64 -18.60 16.43
C VAL A 33 40.47 -18.00 17.56
N ASN A 34 41.44 -17.16 17.22
CA ASN A 34 42.37 -16.57 18.19
C ASN A 34 41.88 -15.21 18.70
N LYS A 35 41.14 -14.46 17.87
CA LYS A 35 40.62 -13.14 18.22
C LYS A 35 39.41 -12.78 17.34
N VAL A 36 38.47 -12.09 17.96
CA VAL A 36 37.38 -11.43 17.20
C VAL A 36 37.43 -9.93 17.48
N ARG A 37 37.40 -9.14 16.45
CA ARG A 37 37.47 -7.70 16.52
C ARG A 37 36.53 -7.06 15.51
N PHE A 38 36.14 -5.82 15.77
CA PHE A 38 35.33 -5.04 14.84
C PHE A 38 35.86 -3.64 14.67
N SER A 39 35.48 -3.01 13.58
CA SER A 39 35.60 -1.57 13.31
C SER A 39 34.33 -1.06 12.66
N GLN A 40 34.03 0.22 12.84
CA GLN A 40 32.86 0.86 12.27
C GLN A 40 33.19 2.23 11.67
N THR A 41 32.50 2.54 10.57
CA THR A 41 32.44 3.85 9.94
C THR A 41 30.96 4.25 9.87
N PRO A 42 30.61 5.47 9.41
CA PRO A 42 29.21 5.82 9.16
C PRO A 42 28.51 4.84 8.20
N GLU A 43 29.22 4.28 7.21
CA GLU A 43 28.66 3.47 6.13
C GLU A 43 28.76 1.96 6.38
N THR A 44 29.73 1.50 7.19
CA THR A 44 30.04 0.06 7.31
C THR A 44 30.34 -0.36 8.74
N VAL A 45 30.07 -1.63 9.04
CA VAL A 45 30.63 -2.37 10.18
C VAL A 45 31.43 -3.54 9.63
N ARG A 46 32.70 -3.66 10.01
CA ARG A 46 33.56 -4.80 9.69
C ARG A 46 33.81 -5.64 10.90
N ILE A 47 33.53 -6.95 10.81
CA ILE A 47 33.81 -7.95 11.84
C ILE A 47 34.88 -8.90 11.30
N VAL A 48 35.90 -9.16 12.07
CA VAL A 48 37.08 -9.95 11.68
C VAL A 48 37.31 -11.06 12.70
N PHE A 49 37.34 -12.30 12.24
CA PHE A 49 37.75 -13.47 12.96
C PHE A 49 39.19 -13.79 12.58
N ASP A 50 40.16 -13.53 13.47
CA ASP A 50 41.56 -13.89 13.29
C ASP A 50 41.72 -15.37 13.66
N MET A 51 42.32 -16.18 12.78
CA MET A 51 42.34 -17.63 12.84
C MET A 51 43.73 -18.21 12.59
N ASP A 52 44.02 -19.41 13.09
CA ASP A 52 45.23 -20.14 12.74
C ASP A 52 45.21 -20.65 11.28
N LYS A 53 44.05 -21.04 10.82
CA LYS A 53 43.77 -21.48 9.42
C LYS A 53 42.36 -21.13 8.99
N LEU A 54 42.12 -21.15 7.69
CA LEU A 54 40.81 -20.79 7.11
C LEU A 54 39.93 -22.04 6.95
N PRO A 55 38.81 -22.14 7.66
CA PRO A 55 37.80 -23.18 7.43
C PRO A 55 36.89 -22.84 6.25
N ALA A 56 36.18 -23.84 5.73
CA ALA A 56 34.97 -23.60 4.97
C ALA A 56 33.92 -22.97 5.89
N TYR A 57 33.17 -22.00 5.39
CA TYR A 57 32.16 -21.31 6.18
C TYR A 57 30.85 -21.16 5.39
N LYS A 58 29.76 -21.06 6.14
CA LYS A 58 28.43 -20.76 5.62
C LYS A 58 27.92 -19.47 6.27
N VAL A 59 27.27 -18.61 5.47
CA VAL A 59 26.60 -17.40 5.96
C VAL A 59 25.13 -17.49 5.62
N THR A 60 24.26 -17.25 6.61
CA THR A 60 22.80 -17.30 6.45
C THR A 60 22.18 -16.07 7.09
N LEU A 61 21.36 -15.35 6.36
CA LEU A 61 20.57 -14.24 6.90
C LEU A 61 19.20 -14.77 7.35
N ASN A 62 18.87 -14.56 8.60
CA ASN A 62 17.53 -14.72 9.16
C ASN A 62 16.90 -13.33 9.33
N GLU A 63 15.68 -13.15 8.87
CA GLU A 63 14.98 -11.86 9.00
C GLU A 63 14.15 -11.74 10.29
N ASN A 64 13.76 -12.87 10.88
CA ASN A 64 12.96 -12.87 12.11
C ASN A 64 13.39 -14.00 13.07
N PRO A 65 14.11 -13.71 14.17
CA PRO A 65 14.76 -12.43 14.48
C PRO A 65 15.90 -12.13 13.50
N ALA A 66 16.13 -10.82 13.25
CA ALA A 66 17.13 -10.37 12.28
C ALA A 66 18.55 -10.68 12.73
N LYS A 67 19.19 -11.67 12.10
CA LYS A 67 20.54 -12.15 12.42
C LYS A 67 21.27 -12.62 11.18
N LEU A 68 22.55 -12.25 11.09
CA LEU A 68 23.46 -12.88 10.15
C LEU A 68 24.22 -13.98 10.92
N LEU A 69 24.02 -15.24 10.53
CA LEU A 69 24.65 -16.40 11.11
C LEU A 69 25.85 -16.81 10.27
N ILE A 70 27.00 -16.97 10.90
CA ILE A 70 28.24 -17.45 10.30
C ILE A 70 28.59 -18.78 10.99
N GLU A 71 28.66 -19.87 10.23
CA GLU A 71 28.93 -21.22 10.70
C GLU A 71 30.19 -21.77 10.02
N PHE A 72 31.09 -22.32 10.80
CA PHE A 72 32.31 -22.96 10.30
C PHE A 72 32.84 -24.03 11.26
N ASP A 73 33.69 -24.93 10.73
CA ASP A 73 34.37 -25.94 11.55
C ASP A 73 35.55 -25.31 12.29
N GLY A 74 35.46 -25.27 13.62
CA GLY A 74 36.46 -24.58 14.43
C GLY A 74 36.22 -24.74 15.92
N VAL A 75 37.17 -24.22 16.69
CA VAL A 75 37.11 -24.07 18.14
C VAL A 75 37.51 -22.66 18.55
N LEU A 76 37.04 -22.22 19.69
CA LEU A 76 37.36 -20.91 20.23
C LEU A 76 38.56 -21.01 21.18
N ASP A 77 39.52 -20.09 21.07
CA ASP A 77 40.50 -19.90 22.14
C ASP A 77 39.76 -19.52 23.43
N LYS A 78 40.27 -20.01 24.57
CA LYS A 78 39.64 -19.83 25.90
C LYS A 78 39.55 -18.35 26.31
N THR A 79 40.32 -17.48 25.71
CA THR A 79 40.38 -16.04 26.03
C THR A 79 39.38 -15.19 25.23
N ILE A 80 38.65 -15.81 24.31
CA ILE A 80 37.72 -15.07 23.43
C ILE A 80 36.50 -14.60 24.21
N ASN A 81 36.22 -13.30 24.08
CA ASN A 81 34.93 -12.78 24.48
C ASN A 81 33.86 -13.26 23.49
N THR A 82 32.88 -14.01 23.97
CA THR A 82 31.81 -14.61 23.17
C THR A 82 30.57 -13.71 23.02
N ASP A 83 30.52 -12.58 23.73
CA ASP A 83 29.48 -11.57 23.61
C ASP A 83 30.12 -10.19 23.37
N ILE A 84 30.12 -9.73 22.16
CA ILE A 84 30.77 -8.50 21.71
C ILE A 84 29.70 -7.47 21.37
N PRO A 85 29.40 -6.52 22.29
CA PRO A 85 28.44 -5.45 21.98
C PRO A 85 29.02 -4.49 20.94
N ILE A 86 28.17 -4.08 19.99
CA ILE A 86 28.48 -3.06 18.98
C ILE A 86 27.44 -1.96 19.13
N ASN A 87 27.88 -0.76 19.48
CA ASN A 87 26.98 0.38 19.59
C ASN A 87 26.84 1.07 18.20
N ASP A 88 26.03 0.47 17.36
CA ASP A 88 25.77 0.96 15.99
C ASP A 88 24.27 1.01 15.71
N PHE A 89 23.85 1.84 14.74
CA PHE A 89 22.42 1.95 14.41
C PHE A 89 21.90 0.69 13.71
N ALA A 90 22.74 -0.05 12.99
CA ALA A 90 22.34 -1.23 12.23
C ALA A 90 22.70 -2.57 12.93
N VAL A 91 23.67 -2.58 13.83
CA VAL A 91 24.22 -3.79 14.45
C VAL A 91 24.22 -3.65 15.97
N SER A 92 23.63 -4.62 16.67
CA SER A 92 23.64 -4.63 18.13
C SER A 92 24.89 -5.26 18.73
N GLY A 93 25.41 -6.32 18.09
CA GLY A 93 26.57 -7.05 18.57
C GLY A 93 26.77 -8.38 17.87
N VAL A 94 27.79 -9.10 18.31
CA VAL A 94 28.14 -10.44 17.83
C VAL A 94 28.14 -11.40 19.04
N LYS A 95 27.38 -12.48 18.94
CA LYS A 95 27.38 -13.59 19.90
C LYS A 95 27.98 -14.81 19.25
N ILE A 96 28.98 -15.39 19.91
CA ILE A 96 29.74 -16.52 19.41
C ILE A 96 29.45 -17.72 20.29
N SER A 97 29.19 -18.88 19.72
CA SER A 97 28.94 -20.11 20.46
C SER A 97 29.61 -21.31 19.78
N SER A 98 29.98 -22.29 20.58
CA SER A 98 30.38 -23.60 20.09
C SER A 98 29.34 -24.61 20.61
N ARG A 99 28.31 -24.86 19.82
CA ARG A 99 27.16 -25.72 20.19
C ARG A 99 27.44 -27.22 20.02
N SER A 100 28.45 -27.54 19.21
CA SER A 100 28.88 -28.92 18.98
C SER A 100 30.42 -28.97 19.00
N PRO A 101 31.05 -30.08 19.42
CA PRO A 101 32.49 -30.20 19.33
C PRO A 101 32.99 -29.97 17.90
N GLY A 102 33.88 -28.98 17.73
CA GLY A 102 34.44 -28.62 16.44
C GLY A 102 33.60 -27.73 15.53
N LYS A 103 32.47 -27.18 16.00
CA LYS A 103 31.69 -26.22 15.23
C LYS A 103 31.50 -24.90 15.97
N VAL A 104 31.75 -23.79 15.27
CA VAL A 104 31.55 -22.44 15.77
C VAL A 104 30.42 -21.79 15.01
N THR A 105 29.51 -21.15 15.73
CA THR A 105 28.45 -20.29 15.18
C THR A 105 28.62 -18.89 15.73
N ALA A 106 28.81 -17.91 14.87
CA ALA A 106 28.75 -16.50 15.23
C ALA A 106 27.43 -15.92 14.71
N ALA A 107 26.66 -15.30 15.61
CA ALA A 107 25.41 -14.60 15.31
C ALA A 107 25.63 -13.10 15.43
N ILE A 108 25.46 -12.37 14.34
CA ILE A 108 25.48 -10.91 14.31
C ILE A 108 24.03 -10.45 14.44
N ASP A 109 23.69 -9.79 15.54
CA ASP A 109 22.36 -9.27 15.80
C ASP A 109 22.17 -7.94 15.05
N LEU A 110 21.20 -7.92 14.13
CA LEU A 110 20.92 -6.79 13.24
C LEU A 110 19.66 -6.02 13.70
N LYS A 111 19.71 -4.70 13.62
CA LYS A 111 18.57 -3.79 13.92
C LYS A 111 17.80 -3.39 12.68
N THR A 112 18.44 -3.38 11.52
CA THR A 112 17.88 -3.02 10.22
C THR A 112 18.59 -3.78 9.10
N ALA A 113 18.01 -3.81 7.91
CA ALA A 113 18.61 -4.46 6.74
C ALA A 113 19.94 -3.84 6.37
N VAL A 114 20.89 -4.69 6.08
CA VAL A 114 22.24 -4.36 5.62
C VAL A 114 22.58 -5.22 4.41
N GLN A 115 23.42 -4.70 3.52
CA GLN A 115 24.12 -5.56 2.58
C GLN A 115 25.33 -6.15 3.27
N TYR A 116 25.72 -7.37 2.93
CA TYR A 116 26.90 -7.99 3.53
C TYR A 116 27.79 -8.68 2.50
N LYS A 117 29.08 -8.74 2.82
CA LYS A 117 30.09 -9.51 2.10
C LYS A 117 30.92 -10.30 3.10
N ALA A 118 31.02 -11.61 2.88
CA ALA A 118 31.88 -12.48 3.66
C ALA A 118 33.02 -12.99 2.77
N PHE A 119 34.25 -12.88 3.26
CA PHE A 119 35.43 -13.33 2.51
C PHE A 119 36.58 -13.69 3.44
N ALA A 120 37.48 -14.54 2.95
CA ALA A 120 38.65 -14.99 3.66
C ALA A 120 39.91 -14.26 3.14
N LEU A 121 40.80 -13.90 4.07
CA LEU A 121 42.13 -13.34 3.78
C LEU A 121 43.20 -14.27 4.34
N LYS A 122 44.32 -14.41 3.62
CA LYS A 122 45.52 -15.18 4.03
C LYS A 122 46.61 -14.23 4.49
N ALA A 123 47.53 -14.72 5.29
CA ALA A 123 48.75 -14.04 5.78
C ALA A 123 48.48 -12.67 6.46
N PRO A 124 47.85 -12.57 7.62
CA PRO A 124 47.34 -13.68 8.45
C PRO A 124 45.99 -14.18 8.04
N ASN A 125 45.63 -15.41 8.46
CA ASN A 125 44.33 -16.00 8.16
C ASN A 125 43.21 -15.29 8.90
N ARG A 126 42.21 -14.80 8.15
CA ARG A 126 41.07 -14.05 8.68
C ARG A 126 39.80 -14.37 7.89
N LEU A 127 38.71 -14.57 8.60
CA LEU A 127 37.37 -14.47 8.02
C LEU A 127 36.83 -13.09 8.31
N VAL A 128 36.46 -12.37 7.26
CA VAL A 128 36.00 -10.98 7.32
C VAL A 128 34.52 -10.91 6.89
N ILE A 129 33.73 -10.23 7.69
CA ILE A 129 32.32 -9.91 7.39
C ILE A 129 32.19 -8.39 7.33
N ASP A 130 31.92 -7.87 6.15
CA ASP A 130 31.59 -6.47 5.94
C ASP A 130 30.07 -6.31 5.86
N LEU A 131 29.54 -5.42 6.68
CA LEU A 131 28.12 -5.04 6.72
C LEU A 131 28.01 -3.61 6.22
N VAL A 132 27.43 -3.42 5.04
CA VAL A 132 27.19 -2.11 4.44
C VAL A 132 25.82 -1.62 4.88
N LYS A 133 25.80 -0.50 5.63
CA LYS A 133 24.62 0.08 6.28
C LYS A 133 23.97 1.17 5.44
N VAL A 134 24.77 1.88 4.66
CA VAL A 134 24.30 2.94 3.75
C VAL A 134 24.49 2.47 2.32
N TYR A 135 23.38 2.27 1.64
CA TYR A 135 23.36 1.80 0.25
C TYR A 135 22.10 2.25 -0.46
N GLU A 136 22.15 2.30 -1.79
CA GLU A 136 20.98 2.44 -2.64
C GLU A 136 21.07 1.43 -3.78
N GLN A 137 19.98 0.75 -4.05
CA GLN A 137 19.83 -0.15 -5.17
C GLN A 137 18.45 0.06 -5.80
N LYS A 138 18.42 0.21 -7.13
CA LYS A 138 17.19 0.30 -7.92
C LYS A 138 17.15 -0.87 -8.89
N LEU A 139 16.07 -1.63 -8.85
CA LEU A 139 15.76 -2.67 -9.84
C LEU A 139 14.61 -2.18 -10.69
N VAL A 140 14.77 -2.19 -12.00
CA VAL A 140 13.76 -1.74 -12.95
C VAL A 140 13.32 -2.92 -13.80
N GLU A 141 12.01 -3.14 -13.84
CA GLU A 141 11.37 -4.18 -14.62
C GLU A 141 10.34 -3.58 -15.57
N GLN A 142 10.37 -3.98 -16.83
CA GLN A 142 9.34 -3.63 -17.80
C GLN A 142 8.20 -4.63 -17.68
N VAL A 143 7.07 -4.19 -17.13
CA VAL A 143 5.87 -5.01 -16.90
C VAL A 143 5.05 -5.16 -18.18
N GLY A 144 5.01 -4.10 -18.97
CA GLY A 144 4.32 -4.04 -20.26
C GLY A 144 4.70 -2.78 -21.03
N PRO A 145 4.24 -2.59 -22.25
CA PRO A 145 4.51 -1.36 -23.01
C PRO A 145 4.08 -0.13 -22.20
N GLY A 146 5.02 0.81 -21.91
CA GLY A 146 4.74 2.01 -21.11
C GLY A 146 4.36 1.74 -19.64
N LEU A 147 4.63 0.54 -19.12
CA LEU A 147 4.39 0.17 -17.73
C LEU A 147 5.65 -0.38 -17.10
N LYS A 148 6.22 0.33 -16.15
CA LYS A 148 7.51 0.04 -15.55
C LYS A 148 7.43 -0.03 -14.04
N LEU A 149 7.88 -1.14 -13.46
CA LEU A 149 8.02 -1.31 -12.01
C LEU A 149 9.46 -1.01 -11.60
N THR A 150 9.63 -0.11 -10.64
CA THR A 150 10.91 0.18 -10.00
C THR A 150 10.86 -0.22 -8.54
N THR A 151 11.72 -1.16 -8.15
CA THR A 151 11.94 -1.51 -6.73
C THR A 151 13.15 -0.74 -6.21
N VAL A 152 12.97 0.01 -5.15
CA VAL A 152 14.00 0.82 -4.49
C VAL A 152 14.33 0.23 -3.13
N MET A 153 15.60 -0.11 -2.92
CA MET A 153 16.13 -0.57 -1.63
C MET A 153 17.18 0.43 -1.15
N ARG A 154 17.02 0.96 0.06
CA ARG A 154 17.97 1.89 0.67
C ARG A 154 18.30 1.47 2.09
N GLY A 155 19.60 1.52 2.44
CA GLY A 155 20.05 1.51 3.83
C GLY A 155 20.32 2.93 4.28
N ARG A 156 19.79 3.33 5.45
CA ARG A 156 19.90 4.69 6.00
C ARG A 156 20.06 4.63 7.51
N GLN A 157 20.54 5.73 8.12
CA GLN A 157 20.71 5.82 9.58
C GLN A 157 19.39 5.67 10.35
N ASP A 158 18.29 6.08 9.75
CA ASP A 158 16.93 6.03 10.33
C ASP A 158 16.18 4.74 9.98
N GLY A 159 16.84 3.78 9.38
CA GLY A 159 16.33 2.45 9.02
C GLY A 159 16.42 2.16 7.53
N ALA A 160 16.24 0.90 7.19
CA ALA A 160 16.17 0.49 5.79
C ALA A 160 14.84 0.89 5.16
N LEU A 161 14.81 0.96 3.85
CA LEU A 161 13.66 1.23 3.02
C LEU A 161 13.54 0.19 1.91
N LEU A 162 12.33 -0.30 1.72
CA LEU A 162 11.90 -1.05 0.54
C LEU A 162 10.64 -0.39 0.00
N ALA A 163 10.70 0.06 -1.25
CA ALA A 163 9.59 0.73 -1.91
C ALA A 163 9.44 0.27 -3.35
N HIS A 164 8.23 0.31 -3.86
CA HIS A 164 7.87 -0.07 -5.21
C HIS A 164 7.14 1.09 -5.88
N ILE A 165 7.55 1.46 -7.09
CA ILE A 165 6.90 2.49 -7.90
C ILE A 165 6.52 1.85 -9.23
N LEU A 166 5.22 1.86 -9.53
CA LEU A 166 4.71 1.55 -10.85
C LEU A 166 4.51 2.86 -11.60
N ASP A 167 5.27 3.04 -12.67
CA ASP A 167 5.22 4.18 -13.57
C ASP A 167 4.40 3.81 -14.81
N ILE A 168 3.32 4.56 -15.06
CA ILE A 168 2.33 4.31 -16.11
C ILE A 168 2.40 5.47 -17.09
N ASP A 169 2.83 5.19 -18.30
CA ASP A 169 2.80 6.13 -19.41
C ASP A 169 1.34 6.36 -19.85
N PRO A 170 0.84 7.60 -19.85
CA PRO A 170 -0.55 7.91 -20.24
C PRO A 170 -0.85 7.53 -21.68
N SER A 171 0.16 7.46 -22.55
CA SER A 171 0.00 7.07 -23.97
C SER A 171 -0.07 5.54 -24.19
N ALA A 172 0.25 4.74 -23.19
CA ALA A 172 0.36 3.28 -23.32
C ALA A 172 -0.98 2.54 -23.39
N GLY A 173 -2.10 3.26 -23.24
CA GLY A 173 -3.43 2.67 -23.39
C GLY A 173 -3.91 1.86 -22.18
N TYR A 174 -3.44 2.19 -20.97
CA TYR A 174 -3.99 1.66 -19.73
C TYR A 174 -5.13 2.54 -19.21
N VAL A 175 -6.03 1.92 -18.45
CA VAL A 175 -7.16 2.59 -17.78
C VAL A 175 -7.03 2.36 -16.29
N LEU A 176 -7.06 3.43 -15.50
CA LEU A 176 -7.17 3.34 -14.06
C LEU A 176 -8.64 3.31 -13.67
N LYS A 177 -9.01 2.40 -12.79
CA LYS A 177 -10.39 2.27 -12.31
C LYS A 177 -10.42 1.92 -10.81
N PRO A 178 -11.19 2.65 -9.99
CA PRO A 178 -11.52 2.21 -8.64
C PRO A 178 -12.42 0.97 -8.68
N VAL A 179 -12.11 0.00 -7.83
CA VAL A 179 -12.89 -1.24 -7.66
C VAL A 179 -13.24 -1.39 -6.19
N LEU A 180 -14.52 -1.60 -5.91
CA LEU A 180 -14.99 -1.91 -4.56
C LEU A 180 -14.79 -3.38 -4.24
N SER A 181 -14.60 -3.68 -2.97
CA SER A 181 -14.67 -5.02 -2.43
C SER A 181 -16.01 -5.67 -2.80
N ASN A 182 -15.98 -6.83 -3.47
CA ASN A 182 -17.19 -7.55 -3.89
C ASN A 182 -18.23 -6.67 -4.63
N ASP A 183 -17.79 -5.62 -5.29
CA ASP A 183 -18.59 -4.63 -6.03
C ASP A 183 -19.63 -3.87 -5.18
N ALA A 184 -19.47 -3.85 -3.84
CA ALA A 184 -20.31 -3.13 -2.89
C ALA A 184 -19.46 -2.37 -1.85
N ILE A 185 -20.08 -1.39 -1.18
CA ILE A 185 -19.40 -0.61 -0.13
C ILE A 185 -19.15 -1.46 1.11
N VAL A 186 -20.14 -2.25 1.51
CA VAL A 186 -20.06 -3.15 2.65
C VAL A 186 -19.29 -4.40 2.26
N ASN A 187 -18.40 -4.87 3.10
CA ASN A 187 -17.52 -6.02 2.92
C ASN A 187 -16.07 -5.66 2.61
N LEU A 188 -15.22 -6.65 2.73
CA LEU A 188 -13.79 -6.51 2.54
C LEU A 188 -13.26 -7.63 1.65
N GLU A 189 -12.36 -7.28 0.72
CA GLU A 189 -11.71 -8.19 -0.22
C GLU A 189 -10.21 -7.88 -0.26
N THR A 190 -9.34 -8.83 -0.65
CA THR A 190 -7.91 -8.52 -0.81
C THR A 190 -7.67 -7.79 -2.13
N VAL A 191 -6.62 -6.95 -2.17
CA VAL A 191 -6.23 -6.24 -3.42
C VAL A 191 -5.96 -7.24 -4.53
N LYS A 192 -5.29 -8.36 -4.19
CA LYS A 192 -5.03 -9.42 -5.17
C LYS A 192 -6.32 -10.03 -5.74
N SER A 193 -7.33 -10.32 -4.91
CA SER A 193 -8.61 -10.84 -5.38
C SER A 193 -9.31 -9.86 -6.31
N MET A 194 -9.34 -8.56 -5.96
CA MET A 194 -9.88 -7.51 -6.84
C MET A 194 -9.13 -7.40 -8.17
N ALA A 195 -7.79 -7.50 -8.13
CA ALA A 195 -6.96 -7.50 -9.34
C ALA A 195 -7.25 -8.72 -10.23
N ASP A 196 -7.33 -9.91 -9.64
CA ASP A 196 -7.54 -11.16 -10.37
C ASP A 196 -8.93 -11.19 -11.05
N ARG A 197 -10.02 -10.85 -10.33
CA ARG A 197 -11.37 -10.88 -10.89
C ARG A 197 -11.65 -9.81 -11.95
N THR A 198 -10.90 -8.70 -11.89
CA THR A 198 -10.98 -7.63 -12.90
C THR A 198 -9.96 -7.81 -14.03
N GLN A 199 -9.11 -8.85 -13.97
CA GLN A 199 -8.03 -9.09 -14.93
C GLN A 199 -7.06 -7.90 -15.03
N ALA A 200 -6.83 -7.22 -13.93
CA ALA A 200 -5.94 -6.07 -13.87
C ALA A 200 -4.47 -6.51 -14.01
N ILE A 201 -3.69 -5.73 -14.77
CA ILE A 201 -2.24 -5.94 -14.88
C ILE A 201 -1.52 -5.48 -13.61
N ALA A 202 -2.09 -4.51 -12.90
CA ALA A 202 -1.61 -4.07 -11.60
C ALA A 202 -2.76 -3.51 -10.74
N ALA A 203 -2.56 -3.48 -9.44
CA ALA A 203 -3.49 -2.88 -8.48
C ALA A 203 -2.76 -2.40 -7.22
N VAL A 204 -3.31 -1.38 -6.57
CA VAL A 204 -2.92 -0.96 -5.22
C VAL A 204 -4.18 -0.78 -4.36
N ASN A 205 -4.05 -0.91 -3.02
CA ASN A 205 -5.12 -0.53 -2.09
C ASN A 205 -5.44 0.97 -2.24
N ALA A 206 -6.68 1.37 -1.96
CA ALA A 206 -7.12 2.74 -2.22
C ALA A 206 -7.68 3.45 -0.97
N SER A 207 -9.01 3.39 -0.75
CA SER A 207 -9.70 4.18 0.25
C SER A 207 -9.44 3.69 1.68
N TYR A 208 -9.55 4.61 2.65
CA TYR A 208 -9.78 4.25 4.05
C TYR A 208 -11.13 3.54 4.18
N PHE A 209 -11.30 2.74 5.21
CA PHE A 209 -12.55 2.04 5.48
C PHE A 209 -12.78 1.86 6.99
N ALA A 210 -14.05 1.74 7.38
CA ALA A 210 -14.45 1.43 8.74
C ALA A 210 -14.28 -0.07 9.04
N LEU A 211 -14.40 -0.45 10.32
CA LEU A 211 -14.34 -1.86 10.71
C LEU A 211 -15.48 -2.72 10.10
N SER A 212 -16.60 -2.09 9.76
CA SER A 212 -17.72 -2.68 9.01
C SER A 212 -17.36 -3.03 7.57
N GLY A 213 -16.30 -2.43 7.01
CA GLY A 213 -15.93 -2.53 5.62
C GLY A 213 -16.34 -1.32 4.78
N ASP A 214 -17.19 -0.44 5.33
CA ASP A 214 -17.66 0.75 4.63
C ASP A 214 -16.50 1.63 4.26
N ILE A 215 -16.36 1.96 2.97
CA ILE A 215 -15.33 2.87 2.50
C ILE A 215 -15.59 4.29 3.01
N LEU A 216 -14.51 4.99 3.37
CA LEU A 216 -14.55 6.36 3.84
C LEU A 216 -14.00 7.28 2.74
N GLY A 217 -14.73 8.35 2.45
CA GLY A 217 -14.37 9.34 1.45
C GLY A 217 -15.30 9.35 0.24
N LEU A 218 -15.26 10.47 -0.48
CA LEU A 218 -16.00 10.64 -1.72
C LEU A 218 -15.53 9.62 -2.76
N THR A 219 -16.45 8.85 -3.30
CA THR A 219 -16.15 7.87 -4.35
C THR A 219 -17.17 7.98 -5.48
N LYS A 220 -16.67 8.04 -6.73
CA LYS A 220 -17.44 8.00 -7.95
C LYS A 220 -16.87 6.92 -8.88
N ILE A 221 -17.71 6.03 -9.39
CA ILE A 221 -17.32 4.94 -10.27
C ILE A 221 -18.25 4.92 -11.48
N ASP A 222 -17.67 4.89 -12.68
CA ASP A 222 -18.41 4.88 -13.96
C ASP A 222 -19.49 5.98 -14.03
N GLY A 223 -19.16 7.18 -13.50
CA GLY A 223 -20.04 8.34 -13.49
C GLY A 223 -21.06 8.38 -12.34
N THR A 224 -21.20 7.32 -11.54
CA THR A 224 -22.15 7.24 -10.42
C THR A 224 -21.44 7.57 -9.10
N ILE A 225 -22.04 8.43 -8.27
CA ILE A 225 -21.58 8.67 -6.90
C ILE A 225 -21.84 7.40 -6.08
N VAL A 226 -20.79 6.84 -5.51
CA VAL A 226 -20.81 5.57 -4.78
C VAL A 226 -20.82 5.78 -3.27
N SER A 227 -20.08 6.77 -2.78
CA SER A 227 -20.01 7.09 -1.36
C SER A 227 -19.66 8.56 -1.16
N THR A 228 -20.22 9.14 -0.11
CA THR A 228 -19.83 10.46 0.42
C THR A 228 -19.51 10.37 1.92
N ALA A 229 -19.27 9.16 2.44
CA ALA A 229 -19.02 8.94 3.86
C ALA A 229 -17.73 9.61 4.32
N GLY A 230 -17.79 10.28 5.48
CA GLY A 230 -16.63 10.91 6.11
C GLY A 230 -16.43 12.38 5.74
N LEU A 231 -15.22 12.87 5.96
CA LEU A 231 -14.83 14.26 5.70
C LEU A 231 -14.46 14.48 4.23
N SER A 232 -14.66 15.72 3.76
CA SER A 232 -14.09 16.15 2.48
C SER A 232 -12.57 16.14 2.56
N ARG A 233 -11.94 15.35 1.67
CA ARG A 233 -10.49 15.15 1.63
C ARG A 233 -9.98 15.29 0.20
N THR A 234 -8.67 15.43 0.07
CA THR A 234 -8.02 15.41 -1.24
C THR A 234 -8.46 14.17 -2.02
N ALA A 235 -8.91 14.42 -3.23
CA ALA A 235 -9.39 13.39 -4.16
C ALA A 235 -8.51 13.32 -5.41
N MET A 236 -8.37 12.12 -5.97
CA MET A 236 -8.00 11.96 -7.37
C MET A 236 -9.26 11.85 -8.22
N GLY A 237 -9.22 12.43 -9.41
CA GLY A 237 -10.26 12.27 -10.44
C GLY A 237 -9.66 11.75 -11.72
N ILE A 238 -10.40 10.89 -12.42
CA ILE A 238 -10.04 10.37 -13.74
C ILE A 238 -11.07 10.87 -14.75
N ALA A 239 -10.63 11.69 -15.69
CA ALA A 239 -11.48 12.22 -16.76
C ALA A 239 -11.74 11.13 -17.84
N LYS A 240 -12.69 11.40 -18.74
CA LYS A 240 -13.05 10.47 -19.82
C LYS A 240 -11.90 10.15 -20.79
N ASP A 241 -10.95 11.08 -20.92
CA ASP A 241 -9.73 10.90 -21.73
C ASP A 241 -8.61 10.15 -20.98
N GLY A 242 -8.84 9.78 -19.72
CA GLY A 242 -7.87 9.10 -18.87
C GLY A 242 -6.96 10.04 -18.07
N LYS A 243 -7.07 11.36 -18.24
CA LYS A 243 -6.27 12.33 -17.49
C LYS A 243 -6.61 12.25 -16.00
N VAL A 244 -5.57 12.16 -15.18
CA VAL A 244 -5.68 12.17 -13.70
C VAL A 244 -5.49 13.61 -13.20
N MET A 245 -6.34 14.01 -12.25
CA MET A 245 -6.25 15.27 -11.51
C MET A 245 -6.27 14.99 -10.02
N ILE A 246 -5.65 15.87 -9.22
CA ILE A 246 -5.65 15.81 -7.76
C ILE A 246 -6.14 17.15 -7.21
N GLY A 247 -7.05 17.13 -6.24
CA GLY A 247 -7.59 18.35 -5.65
C GLY A 247 -8.70 18.10 -4.64
N GLN A 248 -9.48 19.13 -4.33
CA GLN A 248 -10.66 19.01 -3.47
C GLN A 248 -11.92 18.85 -4.32
N ALA A 249 -12.78 17.92 -3.92
CA ALA A 249 -14.06 17.66 -4.54
C ALA A 249 -15.12 17.57 -3.46
N ASP A 250 -16.18 18.36 -3.59
CA ASP A 250 -17.27 18.39 -2.63
C ASP A 250 -18.57 17.93 -3.30
N TYR A 251 -19.34 17.13 -2.55
CA TYR A 251 -20.63 16.63 -3.00
C TYR A 251 -21.76 17.63 -2.68
N ASP A 252 -22.59 17.90 -3.65
CA ASP A 252 -23.86 18.60 -3.50
C ASP A 252 -24.97 17.81 -4.19
N GLY A 253 -25.96 17.38 -3.41
CA GLY A 253 -27.10 16.61 -3.86
C GLY A 253 -28.40 17.33 -3.51
N THR A 254 -29.34 17.37 -4.45
CA THR A 254 -30.65 18.00 -4.26
C THR A 254 -31.78 17.12 -4.81
N VAL A 255 -32.82 16.94 -4.00
CA VAL A 255 -34.09 16.35 -4.38
C VAL A 255 -35.11 17.46 -4.60
N SER A 256 -35.73 17.51 -5.78
CA SER A 256 -36.75 18.49 -6.15
C SER A 256 -38.08 17.80 -6.43
N LEU A 257 -39.14 18.28 -5.80
CA LEU A 257 -40.49 17.79 -5.97
C LEU A 257 -41.32 18.67 -6.92
N SER A 258 -42.35 18.12 -7.50
CA SER A 258 -43.26 18.83 -8.45
C SER A 258 -43.94 20.04 -7.84
N ASN A 259 -44.10 20.10 -6.54
CA ASN A 259 -44.69 21.25 -5.81
C ASN A 259 -43.69 22.38 -5.53
N GLY A 260 -42.43 22.27 -6.01
CA GLY A 260 -41.37 23.26 -5.80
C GLY A 260 -40.53 23.06 -4.55
N THR A 261 -40.83 22.06 -3.73
CA THR A 261 -40.00 21.72 -2.54
C THR A 261 -38.64 21.21 -3.00
N GLN A 262 -37.57 21.71 -2.38
CA GLN A 262 -36.21 21.25 -2.56
C GLN A 262 -35.58 20.83 -1.23
N LEU A 263 -34.90 19.68 -1.23
CA LEU A 263 -34.18 19.18 -0.07
C LEU A 263 -32.76 18.82 -0.45
N ALA A 264 -31.82 19.18 0.40
CA ALA A 264 -30.44 18.71 0.27
C ALA A 264 -30.33 17.22 0.60
N VAL A 265 -29.57 16.48 -0.20
CA VAL A 265 -29.16 15.12 0.11
C VAL A 265 -27.91 15.21 0.97
N ALA A 266 -27.98 14.74 2.20
CA ALA A 266 -26.88 14.80 3.16
C ALA A 266 -25.70 13.88 2.81
N GLY A 267 -25.96 12.87 2.01
CA GLY A 267 -24.94 11.96 1.54
C GLY A 267 -25.50 10.77 0.72
N VAL A 268 -24.57 10.02 0.16
CA VAL A 268 -24.85 8.82 -0.64
C VAL A 268 -24.26 7.62 0.03
N ASN A 269 -25.06 6.55 0.20
CA ASN A 269 -24.63 5.27 0.77
C ASN A 269 -23.84 5.44 2.09
N CYS A 270 -24.37 6.23 2.98
CA CYS A 270 -23.79 6.50 4.29
C CYS A 270 -24.86 6.40 5.39
N GLU A 271 -24.45 6.45 6.65
CA GLU A 271 -25.37 6.41 7.77
C GLU A 271 -26.40 7.56 7.71
N ARG A 272 -27.67 7.23 7.88
CA ARG A 272 -28.75 8.22 7.96
C ARG A 272 -28.78 8.87 9.34
N GLY A 273 -28.27 10.08 9.44
CA GLY A 273 -28.33 10.89 10.65
C GLY A 273 -29.72 11.48 10.94
N ALA A 274 -29.87 12.08 12.10
CA ALA A 274 -31.08 12.78 12.49
C ALA A 274 -31.36 13.96 11.54
N ASN A 275 -32.63 14.10 11.12
CA ASN A 275 -33.10 15.17 10.21
C ASN A 275 -32.48 15.16 8.80
N ASN A 276 -31.82 14.07 8.41
CA ASN A 276 -31.13 13.95 7.14
C ASN A 276 -31.97 13.21 6.10
N LEU A 277 -31.68 13.52 4.84
CA LEU A 277 -32.07 12.78 3.66
C LEU A 277 -30.81 12.14 3.07
N VAL A 278 -30.78 10.81 2.98
CA VAL A 278 -29.66 10.03 2.40
C VAL A 278 -30.16 9.27 1.18
N LEU A 279 -29.33 9.22 0.16
CA LEU A 279 -29.56 8.45 -1.05
C LEU A 279 -28.83 7.12 -0.97
N TYR A 280 -29.53 6.00 -1.19
CA TYR A 280 -28.95 4.67 -1.31
C TYR A 280 -29.10 4.17 -2.75
N ASN A 281 -28.03 3.64 -3.30
CA ASN A 281 -28.00 3.06 -4.65
C ASN A 281 -27.38 1.65 -4.64
N ARG A 282 -27.39 0.97 -5.77
CA ARG A 282 -26.93 -0.42 -5.96
C ARG A 282 -25.54 -0.76 -5.41
N TYR A 283 -24.70 0.24 -5.13
CA TYR A 283 -23.35 0.01 -4.59
C TYR A 283 -23.34 -0.15 -3.07
N TYR A 284 -24.45 0.13 -2.37
CA TYR A 284 -24.52 -0.03 -0.92
C TYR A 284 -24.59 -1.50 -0.54
N ASP A 285 -25.76 -2.10 -0.64
CA ASP A 285 -26.07 -3.51 -0.39
C ASP A 285 -27.41 -3.84 -1.09
N VAL A 286 -27.96 -5.01 -0.82
CA VAL A 286 -29.29 -5.41 -1.32
C VAL A 286 -30.42 -4.61 -0.67
N THR A 287 -30.23 -4.10 0.54
CA THR A 287 -31.17 -3.26 1.29
C THR A 287 -30.47 -2.07 1.93
N THR A 288 -31.25 -1.08 2.38
CA THR A 288 -30.71 0.12 3.03
C THR A 288 -30.23 -0.12 4.46
N ASP A 289 -30.58 -1.23 5.09
CA ASP A 289 -30.27 -1.60 6.48
C ASP A 289 -30.52 -0.47 7.51
N THR A 290 -31.53 0.37 7.25
CA THR A 290 -31.85 1.52 8.10
C THR A 290 -32.77 1.15 9.25
N ASN A 291 -32.71 1.94 10.34
CA ASN A 291 -33.59 1.81 11.49
C ASN A 291 -35.04 2.28 11.19
N PRO A 292 -36.05 1.88 12.01
CA PRO A 292 -37.46 2.18 11.76
C PRO A 292 -37.93 3.61 12.10
N TYR A 293 -36.99 4.54 12.38
CA TYR A 293 -37.36 5.92 12.79
C TYR A 293 -37.45 6.89 11.63
N GLY A 294 -37.58 6.41 10.39
CA GLY A 294 -37.63 7.21 9.17
C GLY A 294 -38.73 6.78 8.22
N ILE A 295 -38.63 7.24 7.00
CA ILE A 295 -39.45 6.83 5.87
C ILE A 295 -38.57 6.76 4.62
N GLU A 296 -38.83 5.79 3.77
CA GLU A 296 -38.04 5.52 2.57
C GLU A 296 -38.91 5.53 1.32
N TYR A 297 -38.39 6.13 0.29
CA TYR A 297 -39.02 6.26 -1.02
C TYR A 297 -38.14 5.58 -2.06
N THR A 298 -38.63 4.51 -2.69
CA THR A 298 -37.95 3.88 -3.81
C THR A 298 -38.24 4.65 -5.07
N ILE A 299 -37.21 5.10 -5.78
CA ILE A 299 -37.30 5.93 -6.98
C ILE A 299 -36.75 5.14 -8.17
N ILE A 300 -37.57 4.92 -9.20
CA ILE A 300 -37.18 4.31 -10.47
C ILE A 300 -37.68 5.24 -11.59
N ASN A 301 -36.81 5.62 -12.53
CA ASN A 301 -37.14 6.53 -13.63
C ASN A 301 -37.82 7.84 -13.14
N ASP A 302 -37.22 8.46 -12.14
CA ASP A 302 -37.71 9.70 -11.49
C ASP A 302 -39.13 9.56 -10.89
N THR A 303 -39.58 8.37 -10.56
CA THR A 303 -40.93 8.12 -10.07
C THR A 303 -40.86 7.34 -8.76
N VAL A 304 -41.65 7.74 -7.77
CA VAL A 304 -41.86 6.99 -6.52
C VAL A 304 -42.58 5.70 -6.84
N THR A 305 -41.95 4.56 -6.62
CA THR A 305 -42.53 3.22 -6.89
C THR A 305 -42.94 2.46 -5.62
N ALA A 306 -42.28 2.78 -4.49
CA ALA A 306 -42.64 2.22 -3.19
C ALA A 306 -42.36 3.23 -2.05
N ILE A 307 -43.08 3.04 -0.93
CA ILE A 307 -42.87 3.81 0.31
C ILE A 307 -42.84 2.80 1.46
N ASN A 308 -41.76 2.79 2.22
CA ASN A 308 -41.53 1.87 3.34
C ASN A 308 -41.06 2.66 4.60
N PRO A 309 -41.31 2.13 5.80
CA PRO A 309 -40.82 2.80 7.01
C PRO A 309 -39.27 2.70 7.15
N ASN A 310 -38.64 1.62 6.66
CA ASN A 310 -37.20 1.36 6.76
C ASN A 310 -36.81 0.13 5.94
N ASN A 311 -35.52 -0.10 5.85
CA ASN A 311 -34.89 -1.30 5.30
C ASN A 311 -35.44 -1.71 3.92
N SER A 312 -35.59 -0.75 3.02
CA SER A 312 -36.07 -0.97 1.66
C SER A 312 -35.06 -1.76 0.83
N SER A 313 -35.56 -2.62 -0.04
CA SER A 313 -34.72 -3.19 -1.10
C SER A 313 -34.27 -2.10 -2.06
N ILE A 314 -32.97 -2.10 -2.41
CA ILE A 314 -32.37 -1.14 -3.34
C ILE A 314 -32.47 -1.70 -4.76
N PRO A 315 -33.18 -1.01 -5.67
CA PRO A 315 -33.30 -1.50 -7.05
C PRO A 315 -31.99 -1.31 -7.81
N ALA A 316 -31.72 -2.23 -8.75
CA ALA A 316 -30.51 -2.17 -9.58
C ALA A 316 -30.49 -0.95 -10.52
N ASP A 317 -31.66 -0.48 -10.94
CA ASP A 317 -31.90 0.61 -11.91
C ASP A 317 -32.52 1.87 -11.27
N GLY A 318 -32.46 1.99 -9.94
CA GLY A 318 -33.00 3.12 -9.20
C GLY A 318 -32.25 3.41 -7.92
N VAL A 319 -32.91 4.16 -7.03
CA VAL A 319 -32.35 4.55 -5.74
C VAL A 319 -33.42 4.50 -4.65
N VAL A 320 -32.99 4.51 -3.40
CA VAL A 320 -33.86 4.71 -2.23
C VAL A 320 -33.47 6.02 -1.56
N LEU A 321 -34.44 6.92 -1.42
CA LEU A 321 -34.32 8.13 -0.61
C LEU A 321 -34.78 7.81 0.81
N SER A 322 -33.88 7.82 1.76
CA SER A 322 -34.15 7.51 3.16
C SER A 322 -34.13 8.80 3.99
N ALA A 323 -35.28 9.17 4.55
CA ALA A 323 -35.50 10.42 5.25
C ALA A 323 -35.79 10.21 6.74
N HIS A 324 -35.25 11.07 7.60
CA HIS A 324 -35.53 11.11 9.02
C HIS A 324 -35.91 12.50 9.49
N GLY A 325 -36.74 12.61 10.52
CA GLY A 325 -37.07 13.87 11.21
C GLY A 325 -37.65 14.94 10.28
N THR A 326 -37.04 16.12 10.18
CA THR A 326 -37.53 17.23 9.35
C THR A 326 -37.49 16.89 7.87
N ALA A 327 -36.52 16.11 7.37
CA ALA A 327 -36.50 15.64 6.00
C ALA A 327 -37.70 14.73 5.68
N ALA A 328 -38.03 13.82 6.60
CA ALA A 328 -39.23 12.96 6.47
C ALA A 328 -40.53 13.78 6.45
N GLN A 329 -40.64 14.82 7.30
CA GLN A 329 -41.80 15.73 7.32
C GLN A 329 -41.94 16.47 5.97
N SER A 330 -40.84 16.94 5.38
CA SER A 330 -40.84 17.64 4.10
C SER A 330 -41.26 16.74 2.92
N LEU A 331 -41.05 15.44 3.01
CA LEU A 331 -41.42 14.44 2.00
C LEU A 331 -42.76 13.74 2.28
N ALA A 332 -43.44 14.05 3.41
CA ALA A 332 -44.64 13.33 3.85
C ALA A 332 -45.82 13.38 2.86
N ALA A 333 -45.85 14.38 1.97
CA ALA A 333 -46.88 14.52 0.93
C ALA A 333 -46.66 13.61 -0.29
N LEU A 334 -45.46 13.01 -0.45
CA LEU A 334 -45.15 12.14 -1.58
C LEU A 334 -45.98 10.86 -1.57
N LYS A 335 -46.44 10.48 -2.74
CA LYS A 335 -47.21 9.25 -3.00
C LYS A 335 -46.56 8.44 -4.11
N ILE A 336 -46.88 7.17 -4.14
CA ILE A 336 -46.52 6.30 -5.28
C ILE A 336 -47.09 6.90 -6.57
N GLY A 337 -46.22 7.02 -7.59
CA GLY A 337 -46.52 7.65 -8.87
C GLY A 337 -46.05 9.10 -9.00
N ASP A 338 -45.69 9.76 -7.88
CA ASP A 338 -45.17 11.14 -7.91
C ASP A 338 -43.79 11.21 -8.56
N LYS A 339 -43.52 12.33 -9.22
CA LYS A 339 -42.21 12.60 -9.83
C LYS A 339 -41.28 13.29 -8.86
N VAL A 340 -40.05 12.79 -8.86
CA VAL A 340 -38.94 13.30 -8.02
C VAL A 340 -37.72 13.46 -8.88
N LYS A 341 -37.19 14.68 -8.96
CA LYS A 341 -35.91 14.95 -9.65
C LYS A 341 -34.77 14.94 -8.66
N ILE A 342 -33.77 14.10 -8.91
CA ILE A 342 -32.53 14.04 -8.15
C ILE A 342 -31.43 14.68 -9.00
N THR A 343 -30.67 15.58 -8.39
CA THR A 343 -29.51 16.22 -9.03
C THR A 343 -28.31 16.07 -8.11
N GLU A 344 -27.22 15.58 -8.64
CA GLU A 344 -25.96 15.38 -7.93
C GLU A 344 -24.83 16.05 -8.70
N THR A 345 -23.93 16.75 -8.02
CA THR A 345 -22.77 17.41 -8.61
C THR A 345 -21.57 17.35 -7.66
N LEU A 346 -20.39 17.34 -8.24
CA LEU A 346 -19.10 17.52 -7.54
C LEU A 346 -18.44 18.84 -7.95
N GLY A 347 -19.20 19.71 -8.63
CA GLY A 347 -18.72 20.95 -9.22
C GLY A 347 -18.19 20.75 -10.66
N PRO A 348 -18.12 21.84 -11.44
CA PRO A 348 -17.99 21.79 -12.90
C PRO A 348 -16.73 21.07 -13.40
N VAL A 349 -15.65 21.08 -12.63
CA VAL A 349 -14.40 20.37 -12.96
C VAL A 349 -14.55 18.86 -12.72
N TRP A 350 -15.08 18.49 -11.56
CA TRP A 350 -15.20 17.10 -11.11
C TRP A 350 -16.35 16.35 -11.78
N ASP A 351 -17.37 17.06 -12.25
CA ASP A 351 -18.47 16.46 -13.03
C ASP A 351 -17.98 15.86 -14.34
N GLN A 352 -16.85 16.36 -14.89
CA GLN A 352 -16.22 15.81 -16.10
C GLN A 352 -15.49 14.49 -15.87
N THR A 353 -15.28 14.08 -14.61
CA THR A 353 -14.61 12.83 -14.30
C THR A 353 -15.54 11.64 -14.39
N VAL A 354 -15.01 10.47 -14.77
CA VAL A 354 -15.73 9.19 -14.73
C VAL A 354 -15.51 8.46 -13.41
N HIS A 355 -14.36 8.71 -12.77
CA HIS A 355 -14.03 8.16 -11.47
C HIS A 355 -13.49 9.24 -10.55
N VAL A 356 -13.76 9.12 -9.24
CA VAL A 356 -13.20 9.95 -8.17
C VAL A 356 -12.91 9.06 -6.97
N LEU A 357 -11.77 9.28 -6.31
CA LEU A 357 -11.41 8.69 -5.02
C LEU A 357 -10.94 9.79 -4.07
N GLY A 358 -11.75 10.13 -3.09
CA GLY A 358 -11.42 11.04 -1.99
C GLY A 358 -10.77 10.26 -0.85
N VAL A 359 -9.46 10.40 -0.70
CA VAL A 359 -8.66 9.65 0.26
C VAL A 359 -7.76 10.56 1.08
N GLY A 360 -6.84 11.28 0.45
CA GLY A 360 -5.91 12.23 1.07
C GLY A 360 -4.93 11.62 2.09
N PRO A 361 -4.12 12.46 2.69
CA PRO A 361 -3.93 13.89 2.41
C PRO A 361 -3.14 14.16 1.12
N THR A 362 -3.16 15.43 0.68
CA THR A 362 -2.20 15.91 -0.34
C THR A 362 -0.77 15.77 0.20
N LEU A 363 0.14 15.36 -0.68
CA LEU A 363 1.59 15.24 -0.41
C LEU A 363 2.39 16.29 -1.16
N ILE A 364 2.06 16.50 -2.45
CA ILE A 364 2.70 17.44 -3.35
C ILE A 364 1.62 18.24 -4.07
N LYS A 365 1.82 19.54 -4.16
CA LYS A 365 0.97 20.47 -4.91
C LYS A 365 1.84 21.48 -5.64
N ASN A 366 1.62 21.68 -6.95
CA ASN A 366 2.37 22.61 -7.77
C ASN A 366 3.90 22.39 -7.65
N ASN A 367 4.35 21.16 -7.75
CA ASN A 367 5.75 20.74 -7.63
C ASN A 367 6.42 21.02 -6.28
N GLY A 368 5.66 21.43 -5.27
CA GLY A 368 6.12 21.67 -3.90
C GLY A 368 5.54 20.68 -2.90
N VAL A 369 6.32 20.28 -1.90
CA VAL A 369 5.79 19.48 -0.77
C VAL A 369 4.71 20.30 -0.05
N TYR A 370 3.53 19.72 0.06
CA TYR A 370 2.38 20.33 0.71
C TYR A 370 1.56 19.28 1.45
N LEU A 371 1.70 19.21 2.77
CA LEU A 371 0.98 18.23 3.59
C LEU A 371 -0.30 18.84 4.12
N SER A 372 -1.44 18.40 3.62
CA SER A 372 -2.77 18.90 4.02
C SER A 372 -3.35 18.21 5.27
N THR A 373 -2.55 17.41 5.99
CA THR A 373 -3.01 16.59 7.12
C THR A 373 -3.86 17.31 8.15
N LYS A 374 -3.45 18.54 8.54
CA LYS A 374 -4.19 19.36 9.48
C LYS A 374 -5.49 19.92 8.89
N ALA A 375 -5.45 20.37 7.64
CA ALA A 375 -6.62 20.93 6.95
C ALA A 375 -7.69 19.86 6.67
N GLU A 376 -7.26 18.61 6.51
CA GLU A 376 -8.13 17.46 6.24
C GLU A 376 -8.40 16.61 7.50
N GLU A 377 -8.09 17.14 8.69
CA GLU A 377 -8.38 16.55 9.99
C GLU A 377 -7.88 15.11 10.16
N PHE A 378 -6.67 14.79 9.64
CA PHE A 378 -6.05 13.50 9.86
C PHE A 378 -5.52 13.38 11.29
N GLY A 379 -5.86 12.28 11.94
CA GLY A 379 -5.35 11.91 13.26
C GLY A 379 -3.84 11.61 13.28
N PRO A 380 -3.23 11.56 14.48
CA PRO A 380 -1.78 11.27 14.62
C PRO A 380 -1.34 9.92 14.05
N ASP A 381 -2.24 8.95 13.96
CA ASP A 381 -2.03 7.62 13.39
C ASP A 381 -1.62 7.68 11.91
N VAL A 382 -2.19 8.62 11.15
CA VAL A 382 -1.83 8.88 9.75
C VAL A 382 -0.79 9.99 9.65
N ALA A 383 -0.99 11.11 10.37
CA ALA A 383 -0.19 12.33 10.22
C ALA A 383 1.24 12.18 10.76
N SER A 384 1.46 11.32 11.77
CA SER A 384 2.72 11.19 12.48
C SER A 384 3.28 9.78 12.42
N GLY A 385 4.60 9.67 12.48
CA GLY A 385 5.29 8.38 12.55
C GLY A 385 5.46 7.68 11.21
N ARG A 386 6.29 6.65 11.26
CA ARG A 386 6.63 5.80 10.11
C ARG A 386 5.63 4.65 10.01
N ALA A 387 5.14 4.42 8.80
CA ALA A 387 4.24 3.33 8.49
C ALA A 387 4.48 2.85 7.05
N PRO A 388 4.01 1.64 6.67
CA PRO A 388 3.78 1.34 5.27
C PRO A 388 2.88 2.40 4.65
N ARG A 389 3.15 2.77 3.40
CA ARG A 389 2.43 3.84 2.71
C ARG A 389 2.03 3.42 1.31
N THR A 390 0.90 3.95 0.85
CA THR A 390 0.47 3.87 -0.55
C THR A 390 0.20 5.29 -1.03
N ALA A 391 0.62 5.62 -2.24
CA ALA A 391 0.47 6.96 -2.82
C ALA A 391 0.23 6.90 -4.32
N LEU A 392 -0.43 7.95 -4.81
CA LEU A 392 -0.54 8.25 -6.23
C LEU A 392 0.11 9.60 -6.52
N GLY A 393 0.86 9.70 -7.62
CA GLY A 393 1.41 10.95 -8.11
C GLY A 393 1.22 11.12 -9.61
N VAL A 394 1.30 12.36 -10.06
CA VAL A 394 1.27 12.74 -11.48
C VAL A 394 2.53 13.52 -11.78
N THR A 395 3.25 13.15 -12.85
CA THR A 395 4.45 13.85 -13.30
C THR A 395 4.08 15.01 -14.25
N LYS A 396 5.07 15.86 -14.57
CA LYS A 396 4.89 16.96 -15.51
C LYS A 396 4.42 16.50 -16.90
N ASP A 397 4.89 15.33 -17.33
CA ASP A 397 4.56 14.76 -18.65
C ASP A 397 3.29 13.90 -18.60
N GLY A 398 2.60 13.87 -17.46
CA GLY A 398 1.33 13.18 -17.27
C GLY A 398 1.45 11.71 -16.93
N HIS A 399 2.67 11.17 -16.68
CA HIS A 399 2.81 9.82 -16.16
C HIS A 399 2.14 9.71 -14.80
N ILE A 400 1.57 8.54 -14.52
CA ILE A 400 0.95 8.23 -13.24
C ILE A 400 1.88 7.32 -12.47
N LEU A 401 2.22 7.73 -11.24
CA LEU A 401 3.07 6.97 -10.35
C LEU A 401 2.20 6.38 -9.24
N LEU A 402 2.14 5.05 -9.16
CA LEU A 402 1.59 4.35 -8.00
C LEU A 402 2.76 3.86 -7.16
N ALA A 403 2.84 4.28 -5.90
CA ALA A 403 3.91 3.92 -5.00
C ALA A 403 3.39 3.15 -3.79
N VAL A 404 4.06 2.05 -3.45
CA VAL A 404 3.87 1.34 -2.18
C VAL A 404 5.21 1.23 -1.47
N VAL A 405 5.23 1.64 -0.22
CA VAL A 405 6.38 1.61 0.68
C VAL A 405 6.11 0.61 1.78
N ASP A 406 6.97 -0.39 1.91
CA ASP A 406 6.93 -1.32 3.03
C ASP A 406 7.27 -0.63 4.34
N GLY A 407 6.86 -1.20 5.46
CA GLY A 407 7.19 -0.64 6.77
C GLY A 407 6.92 -1.60 7.92
N ARG A 408 7.31 -1.18 9.13
CA ARG A 408 7.17 -1.96 10.36
C ARG A 408 7.91 -3.31 10.31
N GLN A 409 8.96 -3.39 9.49
CA GLN A 409 9.72 -4.61 9.24
C GLN A 409 11.22 -4.32 9.27
N TYR A 410 12.01 -5.38 9.47
CA TYR A 410 13.46 -5.32 9.37
C TYR A 410 13.95 -4.76 8.03
N SER A 411 13.32 -5.19 6.93
CA SER A 411 13.67 -4.75 5.57
C SER A 411 13.23 -3.33 5.23
N SER A 412 12.27 -2.77 5.98
CA SER A 412 11.77 -1.41 5.76
C SER A 412 11.14 -0.83 7.03
N ALA A 413 11.63 0.32 7.46
CA ALA A 413 11.06 1.06 8.58
C ALA A 413 9.73 1.75 8.22
N GLY A 414 9.46 1.94 6.94
CA GLY A 414 8.37 2.75 6.42
C GLY A 414 8.70 4.23 6.32
N PHE A 415 7.71 5.02 5.91
CA PHE A 415 7.84 6.47 5.76
C PHE A 415 6.88 7.26 6.65
N THR A 416 7.33 8.45 7.09
CA THR A 416 6.44 9.56 7.43
C THR A 416 5.81 10.11 6.14
N LEU A 417 4.74 10.92 6.25
CA LEU A 417 4.14 11.55 5.06
C LEU A 417 5.11 12.53 4.38
N LEU A 418 5.97 13.20 5.16
CA LEU A 418 7.00 14.08 4.59
C LEU A 418 8.01 13.31 3.74
N GLU A 419 8.48 12.17 4.24
CA GLU A 419 9.41 11.32 3.49
C GLU A 419 8.76 10.71 2.24
N LEU A 420 7.47 10.35 2.34
CA LEU A 420 6.70 9.89 1.19
C LEU A 420 6.57 10.99 0.13
N ALA A 421 6.28 12.23 0.54
CA ALA A 421 6.22 13.37 -0.37
C ALA A 421 7.55 13.62 -1.09
N LEU A 422 8.66 13.64 -0.33
CA LEU A 422 10.00 13.80 -0.90
C LEU A 422 10.37 12.64 -1.85
N PHE A 423 9.99 11.42 -1.52
CA PHE A 423 10.22 10.25 -2.35
C PHE A 423 9.41 10.31 -3.67
N MET A 424 8.15 10.74 -3.60
CA MET A 424 7.32 10.95 -4.79
C MET A 424 7.87 12.08 -5.67
N GLN A 425 8.37 13.16 -5.05
CA GLN A 425 9.03 14.26 -5.77
C GLN A 425 10.33 13.79 -6.43
N GLU A 426 11.16 13.00 -5.75
CA GLU A 426 12.34 12.34 -6.33
C GLU A 426 11.99 11.46 -7.53
N ALA A 427 10.82 10.79 -7.48
CA ALA A 427 10.30 9.98 -8.59
C ALA A 427 9.73 10.82 -9.75
N GLY A 428 9.66 12.16 -9.63
CA GLY A 428 9.21 13.07 -10.67
C GLY A 428 7.77 13.56 -10.53
N ALA A 429 7.06 13.23 -9.45
CA ALA A 429 5.70 13.73 -9.22
C ALA A 429 5.71 15.25 -8.99
N ILE A 430 4.82 15.99 -9.67
CA ILE A 430 4.54 17.41 -9.44
C ILE A 430 3.24 17.62 -8.64
N GLU A 431 2.37 16.62 -8.65
CA GLU A 431 1.16 16.49 -7.82
C GLU A 431 1.18 15.10 -7.21
N ALA A 432 0.85 14.96 -5.91
CA ALA A 432 0.73 13.65 -5.27
C ALA A 432 -0.21 13.67 -4.07
N MET A 433 -0.82 12.52 -3.79
CA MET A 433 -1.65 12.29 -2.62
C MET A 433 -1.38 10.92 -2.00
N ASN A 434 -1.65 10.83 -0.70
CA ASN A 434 -1.59 9.58 0.03
C ASN A 434 -2.92 8.81 -0.11
N PHE A 435 -2.82 7.49 -0.13
CA PHE A 435 -3.92 6.53 -0.02
C PHE A 435 -3.90 5.88 1.38
N ASP A 436 -4.83 4.96 1.66
CA ASP A 436 -4.76 4.19 2.90
C ASP A 436 -3.44 3.44 3.01
N GLY A 437 -2.92 3.37 4.22
CA GLY A 437 -1.58 2.89 4.51
C GLY A 437 -1.57 1.76 5.55
N GLY A 438 -0.43 1.62 6.20
CA GLY A 438 -0.26 0.62 7.25
C GLY A 438 -0.38 -0.81 6.71
N GLY A 439 -1.15 -1.65 7.39
CA GLY A 439 -1.36 -3.04 6.96
C GLY A 439 -2.14 -3.20 5.66
N SER A 440 -2.80 -2.13 5.18
CA SER A 440 -3.53 -2.11 3.92
C SER A 440 -2.61 -1.94 2.71
N SER A 441 -1.37 -1.42 2.90
CA SER A 441 -0.43 -1.12 1.80
C SER A 441 -0.05 -2.39 1.05
N GLU A 442 -0.54 -2.51 -0.17
CA GLU A 442 -0.30 -3.66 -1.05
C GLU A 442 -0.25 -3.22 -2.51
N MET A 443 0.69 -3.79 -3.26
CA MET A 443 0.79 -3.64 -4.71
C MET A 443 0.84 -5.02 -5.37
N VAL A 444 -0.07 -5.23 -6.28
CA VAL A 444 -0.13 -6.41 -7.15
C VAL A 444 0.32 -6.02 -8.55
N VAL A 445 1.22 -6.79 -9.15
CA VAL A 445 1.67 -6.59 -10.53
C VAL A 445 1.74 -7.97 -11.20
N SER A 446 1.12 -8.11 -12.37
CA SER A 446 1.06 -9.36 -13.13
C SER A 446 0.60 -10.55 -12.28
N GLY A 447 -0.43 -10.33 -11.43
CA GLY A 447 -1.01 -11.34 -10.54
C GLY A 447 -0.18 -11.70 -9.31
N ASN A 448 0.95 -11.01 -9.06
CA ASN A 448 1.81 -11.24 -7.90
C ASN A 448 1.84 -10.04 -6.97
N ILE A 449 1.84 -10.26 -5.66
CA ILE A 449 2.12 -9.23 -4.67
C ILE A 449 3.62 -8.94 -4.72
N VAL A 450 3.99 -7.69 -5.00
CA VAL A 450 5.40 -7.30 -5.18
C VAL A 450 6.03 -6.70 -3.94
N ASN A 451 5.23 -6.22 -3.00
CA ASN A 451 5.68 -5.69 -1.71
C ASN A 451 5.50 -6.73 -0.58
N LYS A 452 5.93 -6.40 0.64
CA LYS A 452 5.75 -7.24 1.84
C LYS A 452 4.71 -6.61 2.77
N PRO A 453 3.45 -7.10 2.80
CA PRO A 453 2.43 -6.59 3.72
C PRO A 453 2.88 -6.68 5.18
N SER A 454 2.70 -5.60 5.97
CA SER A 454 3.19 -5.54 7.35
C SER A 454 2.44 -6.44 8.33
N ASP A 455 1.26 -6.91 7.97
CA ASP A 455 0.46 -7.85 8.76
C ASP A 455 0.90 -9.32 8.56
N LEU A 456 2.02 -9.54 7.84
CA LEU A 456 2.55 -10.85 7.44
C LEU A 456 1.61 -11.66 6.53
N ARG A 457 0.53 -11.08 6.10
CA ARG A 457 -0.48 -11.60 5.17
C ARG A 457 -1.18 -10.44 4.49
N GLU A 458 -1.88 -10.71 3.40
CA GLU A 458 -2.78 -9.75 2.77
C GLU A 458 -3.86 -9.30 3.76
N ARG A 459 -4.09 -7.99 3.81
CA ARG A 459 -5.24 -7.44 4.50
C ARG A 459 -6.42 -7.33 3.53
N ARG A 460 -7.60 -7.71 3.99
CA ARG A 460 -8.83 -7.35 3.28
C ARG A 460 -9.08 -5.85 3.44
N VAL A 461 -9.42 -5.18 2.34
CA VAL A 461 -9.63 -3.72 2.25
C VAL A 461 -10.95 -3.42 1.56
N GLY A 462 -11.47 -2.20 1.69
CA GLY A 462 -12.76 -1.82 1.10
C GLY A 462 -12.69 -1.52 -0.41
N SER A 463 -11.51 -1.14 -0.92
CA SER A 463 -11.36 -0.79 -2.34
C SER A 463 -9.91 -0.90 -2.81
N ALA A 464 -9.74 -1.03 -4.12
CA ALA A 464 -8.46 -0.96 -4.82
C ALA A 464 -8.54 0.00 -6.00
N LEU A 465 -7.39 0.56 -6.41
CA LEU A 465 -7.21 1.21 -7.70
C LEU A 465 -6.51 0.22 -8.62
N VAL A 466 -7.20 -0.22 -9.67
CA VAL A 466 -6.68 -1.19 -10.64
C VAL A 466 -6.20 -0.51 -11.92
N VAL A 467 -5.22 -1.13 -12.57
CA VAL A 467 -4.68 -0.75 -13.88
C VAL A 467 -5.10 -1.81 -14.88
N LEU A 468 -5.96 -1.45 -15.80
CA LEU A 468 -6.52 -2.34 -16.82
C LEU A 468 -5.91 -2.04 -18.19
N PRO A 469 -5.66 -3.04 -19.03
CA PRO A 469 -5.37 -2.77 -20.43
C PRO A 469 -6.60 -2.14 -21.10
N LYS A 470 -6.38 -1.13 -21.93
CA LYS A 470 -7.47 -0.60 -22.77
C LYS A 470 -7.86 -1.67 -23.78
N VAL A 471 -9.09 -2.15 -23.68
CA VAL A 471 -9.62 -3.08 -24.69
C VAL A 471 -9.67 -2.33 -26.02
N PRO A 472 -9.07 -2.84 -27.12
CA PRO A 472 -9.29 -2.25 -28.42
C PRO A 472 -10.79 -2.28 -28.74
N ILE A 473 -11.34 -1.12 -29.08
CA ILE A 473 -12.74 -0.98 -29.53
C ILE A 473 -12.85 -1.59 -30.92
#